data_1089055a6ba46a6aa791df59291e9318
#
_entry.id   1089055a6ba46a6aa791df59291e9318
#
_cell.length_a   1.000
_cell.length_b   1.000
_cell.length_c   1.000
_cell.angle_alpha   90.00
_cell.angle_beta   90.00
_cell.angle_gamma   90.00
#
_symmetry.space_group_name_H-M   'P 1'
#
loop_
_entity.id
_entity.type
_entity.pdbx_description
1 polymer ?
#
loop_
_entity_poly.entity_id
_entity_poly.type
_entity_poly.pdbx_seq_one_letter_code
_entity_poly.pdbx_strand_id
1 'polypeptide(L)'
;MTYEEVKEEWESDKGYITARTSGSTGEPREIRLGQRFVRDSAERSCRLFGINERSRLHSCLRADTIGGKMMLIRALISGAGFTYEIPSNQPMLHYEGAPASLVSMVAPQLHYFATHPELHGKAEKILAGGSPLNAQLLGVVADSGLVVYESYGMTETASHIAVRKVERIPTGFRPLDGISVA
;
A
#
# COMPACT_ATOMS: atom_id res chain seq x y z
N MET A 1 -3.99 -13.89 -10.53
CA MET A 1 -4.73 -13.68 -9.25
C MET A 1 -5.46 -12.35 -9.32
N THR A 2 -6.75 -12.38 -9.11
CA THR A 2 -7.63 -11.21 -9.04
C THR A 2 -7.86 -10.80 -7.58
N TYR A 3 -8.49 -9.66 -7.33
CA TYR A 3 -8.85 -9.26 -5.97
C TYR A 3 -9.98 -10.12 -5.39
N GLU A 4 -10.84 -10.67 -6.22
CA GLU A 4 -11.87 -11.63 -5.83
C GLU A 4 -11.22 -12.92 -5.31
N GLU A 5 -10.23 -13.47 -6.02
CA GLU A 5 -9.46 -14.64 -5.56
C GLU A 5 -8.70 -14.37 -4.26
N VAL A 6 -8.17 -13.16 -4.05
CA VAL A 6 -7.54 -12.77 -2.78
C VAL A 6 -8.56 -12.74 -1.64
N LYS A 7 -9.78 -12.26 -1.91
CA LYS A 7 -10.86 -12.25 -0.93
C LYS A 7 -11.27 -13.65 -0.54
N GLU A 8 -11.48 -14.53 -1.53
CA GLU A 8 -11.79 -15.95 -1.30
C GLU A 8 -10.71 -16.66 -0.50
N GLU A 9 -9.43 -16.39 -0.82
CA GLU A 9 -8.30 -16.93 -0.05
C GLU A 9 -8.33 -16.44 1.41
N TRP A 10 -8.61 -15.16 1.63
CA TRP A 10 -8.69 -14.54 2.96
C TRP A 10 -9.84 -15.08 3.80
N GLU A 11 -10.99 -15.33 3.18
CA GLU A 11 -12.21 -15.84 3.83
C GLU A 11 -12.20 -17.37 4.00
N SER A 12 -11.20 -18.07 3.43
CA SER A 12 -11.07 -19.52 3.55
C SER A 12 -10.53 -19.96 4.92
N ASP A 13 -10.85 -21.21 5.29
CA ASP A 13 -10.38 -21.83 6.54
C ASP A 13 -8.90 -22.29 6.52
N LYS A 14 -8.11 -21.87 5.52
CA LYS A 14 -6.70 -22.29 5.38
C LYS A 14 -5.80 -21.79 6.49
N GLY A 15 -6.17 -20.72 7.19
CA GLY A 15 -5.39 -20.09 8.24
C GLY A 15 -4.13 -19.34 7.77
N TYR A 16 -3.92 -19.21 6.46
CA TYR A 16 -2.83 -18.44 5.84
C TYR A 16 -3.26 -17.87 4.49
N ILE A 17 -2.54 -16.85 4.04
CA ILE A 17 -2.56 -16.39 2.65
C ILE A 17 -1.23 -16.72 1.97
N THR A 18 -1.26 -16.91 0.67
CA THR A 18 -0.07 -17.04 -0.15
C THR A 18 0.43 -15.68 -0.63
N ALA A 19 1.72 -15.50 -0.73
CA ALA A 19 2.32 -14.31 -1.32
C ALA A 19 3.57 -14.69 -2.11
N ARG A 20 3.86 -13.94 -3.19
CA ARG A 20 5.08 -14.14 -3.99
C ARG A 20 6.10 -13.07 -3.66
N THR A 21 7.33 -13.50 -3.42
CA THR A 21 8.46 -12.58 -3.28
C THR A 21 8.88 -12.09 -4.66
N SER A 22 9.27 -10.82 -4.76
CA SER A 22 9.72 -10.21 -6.02
C SER A 22 11.11 -10.64 -6.49
N GLY A 23 11.75 -11.61 -5.78
CA GLY A 23 13.01 -12.24 -6.14
C GLY A 23 14.07 -11.28 -6.71
N SER A 24 14.82 -10.59 -5.84
CA SER A 24 15.96 -9.77 -6.29
C SER A 24 17.12 -10.58 -6.87
N THR A 25 17.11 -11.89 -6.70
CA THR A 25 18.23 -12.79 -7.05
C THR A 25 17.81 -14.14 -7.63
N GLY A 26 16.52 -14.37 -7.97
CA GLY A 26 16.07 -15.67 -8.46
C GLY A 26 14.59 -15.72 -8.83
N GLU A 27 14.08 -16.92 -9.08
CA GLU A 27 12.66 -17.13 -9.37
C GLU A 27 11.80 -16.68 -8.17
N PRO A 28 10.62 -16.06 -8.43
CA PRO A 28 9.68 -15.65 -7.38
C PRO A 28 9.30 -16.86 -6.52
N ARG A 29 9.53 -16.77 -5.22
CA ARG A 29 9.15 -17.82 -4.28
C ARG A 29 7.77 -17.54 -3.71
N GLU A 30 6.96 -18.59 -3.65
CA GLU A 30 5.70 -18.54 -2.91
C GLU A 30 5.97 -18.77 -1.42
N ILE A 31 5.45 -17.88 -0.59
CA ILE A 31 5.50 -17.99 0.86
C ILE A 31 4.09 -18.00 1.43
N ARG A 32 3.93 -18.60 2.60
CA ARG A 32 2.67 -18.63 3.34
C ARG A 32 2.79 -17.72 4.56
N LEU A 33 1.86 -16.78 4.66
CA LEU A 33 1.77 -15.85 5.77
C LEU A 33 0.55 -16.22 6.62
N GLY A 34 0.76 -16.50 7.90
CA GLY A 34 -0.33 -16.83 8.81
C GLY A 34 -1.38 -15.73 8.87
N GLN A 35 -2.65 -16.09 8.79
CA GLN A 35 -3.77 -15.14 8.70
C GLN A 35 -3.80 -14.17 9.89
N ARG A 36 -3.49 -14.63 11.10
CA ARG A 36 -3.38 -13.78 12.28
C ARG A 36 -2.28 -12.72 12.13
N PHE A 37 -1.10 -13.12 11.66
CA PHE A 37 0.02 -12.20 11.42
C PHE A 37 -0.33 -11.11 10.39
N VAL A 38 -0.99 -11.52 9.30
CA VAL A 38 -1.47 -10.60 8.25
C VAL A 38 -2.53 -9.64 8.81
N ARG A 39 -3.46 -10.14 9.62
CA ARG A 39 -4.47 -9.33 10.30
C ARG A 39 -3.83 -8.28 11.20
N ASP A 40 -2.91 -8.69 12.06
CA ASP A 40 -2.20 -7.79 12.98
C ASP A 40 -1.46 -6.67 12.22
N SER A 41 -0.82 -7.00 11.08
CA SER A 41 -0.19 -6.01 10.20
C SER A 41 -1.19 -5.04 9.59
N ALA A 42 -2.32 -5.53 9.10
CA ALA A 42 -3.37 -4.71 8.51
C ALA A 42 -4.01 -3.77 9.55
N GLU A 43 -4.27 -4.25 10.75
CA GLU A 43 -4.83 -3.45 11.85
C GLU A 43 -3.89 -2.33 12.29
N ARG A 44 -2.56 -2.59 12.37
CA ARG A 44 -1.56 -1.54 12.63
C ARG A 44 -1.64 -0.42 11.58
N SER A 45 -1.73 -0.81 10.30
CA SER A 45 -1.90 0.15 9.21
C SER A 45 -3.21 0.92 9.31
N CYS A 46 -4.31 0.26 9.63
CA CYS A 46 -5.60 0.91 9.80
C CYS A 46 -5.55 1.96 10.92
N ARG A 47 -4.95 1.63 12.06
CA ARG A 47 -4.74 2.60 13.15
C ARG A 47 -3.88 3.78 12.73
N LEU A 48 -2.74 3.52 12.06
CA LEU A 48 -1.82 4.57 11.62
C LEU A 48 -2.48 5.57 10.68
N PHE A 49 -3.27 5.09 9.71
CA PHE A 49 -3.89 5.94 8.69
C PHE A 49 -5.31 6.40 9.04
N GLY A 50 -5.86 5.96 10.18
CA GLY A 50 -7.21 6.29 10.61
C GLY A 50 -8.30 5.64 9.74
N ILE A 51 -8.03 4.43 9.22
CA ILE A 51 -8.94 3.71 8.33
C ILE A 51 -10.08 3.09 9.17
N ASN A 52 -11.32 3.33 8.73
CA ASN A 52 -12.55 2.82 9.32
C ASN A 52 -13.62 2.61 8.22
N GLU A 53 -14.84 2.27 8.61
CA GLU A 53 -15.96 1.98 7.70
C GLU A 53 -16.37 3.13 6.77
N ARG A 54 -15.97 4.37 7.08
CA ARG A 54 -16.23 5.56 6.24
C ARG A 54 -15.11 5.81 5.23
N SER A 55 -13.99 5.10 5.37
CA SER A 55 -12.83 5.25 4.50
C SER A 55 -13.07 4.59 3.13
N ARG A 56 -12.36 5.08 2.14
CA ARG A 56 -12.29 4.50 0.79
C ARG A 56 -10.84 4.19 0.47
N LEU A 57 -10.56 2.93 0.21
CA LEU A 57 -9.23 2.47 -0.18
C LEU A 57 -9.20 2.20 -1.68
N HIS A 58 -8.15 2.66 -2.34
CA HIS A 58 -7.95 2.39 -3.77
C HIS A 58 -6.58 1.76 -4.01
N SER A 59 -6.53 0.70 -4.81
CA SER A 59 -5.29 0.03 -5.16
C SER A 59 -4.94 0.20 -6.64
N CYS A 60 -3.78 0.78 -6.90
CA CYS A 60 -3.17 0.83 -8.23
C CYS A 60 -2.17 -0.32 -8.44
N LEU A 61 -2.15 -1.32 -7.53
CA LEU A 61 -1.21 -2.43 -7.53
C LEU A 61 -1.86 -3.72 -8.02
N ARG A 62 -1.01 -4.67 -8.43
CA ARG A 62 -1.48 -6.02 -8.78
C ARG A 62 -1.96 -6.75 -7.53
N ALA A 63 -3.05 -7.50 -7.66
CA ALA A 63 -3.63 -8.29 -6.58
C ALA A 63 -2.72 -9.44 -6.08
N ASP A 64 -1.77 -9.93 -6.91
CA ASP A 64 -0.83 -10.97 -6.54
C ASP A 64 0.40 -10.46 -5.76
N THR A 65 0.57 -9.15 -5.62
CA THR A 65 1.62 -8.55 -4.79
C THR A 65 1.16 -8.41 -3.34
N ILE A 66 2.10 -8.44 -2.39
CA ILE A 66 1.76 -8.23 -0.98
C ILE A 66 1.13 -6.86 -0.74
N GLY A 67 1.58 -5.82 -1.46
CA GLY A 67 1.01 -4.48 -1.36
C GLY A 67 -0.45 -4.43 -1.77
N GLY A 68 -0.80 -5.05 -2.92
CA GLY A 68 -2.18 -5.15 -3.39
C GLY A 68 -3.07 -5.96 -2.44
N LYS A 69 -2.64 -7.17 -2.05
CA LYS A 69 -3.37 -8.02 -1.09
C LYS A 69 -3.68 -7.27 0.19
N MET A 70 -2.69 -6.59 0.76
CA MET A 70 -2.86 -5.86 2.01
C MET A 70 -3.80 -4.67 1.90
N MET A 71 -3.95 -4.04 0.73
CA MET A 71 -4.96 -2.99 0.54
C MET A 71 -6.38 -3.55 0.67
N LEU A 72 -6.66 -4.68 0.01
CA LEU A 72 -7.94 -5.35 0.15
C LEU A 72 -8.18 -5.84 1.60
N ILE A 73 -7.18 -6.47 2.22
CA ILE A 73 -7.33 -7.01 3.58
C ILE A 73 -7.58 -5.88 4.60
N ARG A 74 -6.92 -4.73 4.47
CA ARG A 74 -7.24 -3.53 5.29
C ARG A 74 -8.69 -3.11 5.13
N ALA A 75 -9.19 -3.09 3.90
CA ALA A 75 -10.60 -2.75 3.66
C ALA A 75 -11.55 -3.77 4.29
N LEU A 76 -11.30 -5.07 4.13
CA LEU A 76 -12.15 -6.13 4.69
C LEU A 76 -12.21 -6.08 6.21
N ILE A 77 -11.09 -5.87 6.91
CA ILE A 77 -11.08 -5.85 8.37
C ILE A 77 -11.61 -4.55 8.98
N SER A 78 -11.54 -3.43 8.25
CA SER A 78 -12.01 -2.13 8.72
C SER A 78 -13.43 -1.79 8.30
N GLY A 79 -14.04 -2.59 7.40
CA GLY A 79 -15.32 -2.27 6.76
C GLY A 79 -15.26 -1.13 5.74
N ALA A 80 -14.05 -0.67 5.36
CA ALA A 80 -13.87 0.39 4.39
C ALA A 80 -14.30 -0.03 2.98
N GLY A 81 -14.75 0.94 2.18
CA GLY A 81 -14.96 0.71 0.75
C GLY A 81 -13.63 0.40 0.04
N PHE A 82 -13.65 -0.52 -0.92
CA PHE A 82 -12.48 -0.90 -1.70
C PHE A 82 -12.75 -0.80 -3.19
N THR A 83 -11.82 -0.16 -3.89
CA THR A 83 -11.78 -0.10 -5.36
C THR A 83 -10.36 -0.37 -5.84
N TYR A 84 -10.23 -0.76 -7.09
CA TYR A 84 -8.94 -1.00 -7.72
C TYR A 84 -9.00 -0.70 -9.22
N GLU A 85 -7.85 -0.56 -9.82
CA GLU A 85 -7.70 -0.41 -11.26
C GLU A 85 -6.70 -1.43 -11.82
N ILE A 86 -6.71 -1.62 -13.14
CA ILE A 86 -5.64 -2.37 -13.82
C ILE A 86 -4.34 -1.58 -13.67
N PRO A 87 -3.28 -2.16 -13.09
CA PRO A 87 -2.04 -1.45 -12.84
C PRO A 87 -1.44 -0.87 -14.12
N SER A 88 -1.19 0.43 -14.10
CA SER A 88 -0.59 1.18 -15.19
C SER A 88 0.40 2.20 -14.63
N ASN A 89 1.16 2.86 -15.50
CA ASN A 89 2.01 3.99 -15.11
C ASN A 89 1.24 5.33 -15.02
N GLN A 90 -0.06 5.30 -15.24
CA GLN A 90 -0.97 6.46 -15.16
C GLN A 90 -2.06 6.17 -14.10
N PRO A 91 -1.70 6.08 -12.82
CA PRO A 91 -2.64 5.69 -11.77
C PRO A 91 -3.73 6.73 -11.60
N MET A 92 -4.93 6.27 -11.29
CA MET A 92 -6.11 7.09 -11.00
C MET A 92 -6.55 8.03 -12.15
N LEU A 93 -6.03 7.84 -13.37
CA LEU A 93 -6.43 8.67 -14.52
C LEU A 93 -7.95 8.62 -14.72
N HIS A 94 -8.53 7.44 -14.66
CA HIS A 94 -9.95 7.18 -14.84
C HIS A 94 -10.71 6.95 -13.52
N TYR A 95 -10.06 7.25 -12.38
CA TYR A 95 -10.74 7.15 -11.09
C TYR A 95 -11.82 8.23 -11.00
N GLU A 96 -13.05 7.78 -10.77
CA GLU A 96 -14.22 8.63 -10.57
C GLU A 96 -14.80 8.39 -9.18
N GLY A 97 -15.21 9.43 -8.52
CA GLY A 97 -15.82 9.36 -7.20
C GLY A 97 -15.15 10.29 -6.18
N ALA A 98 -15.58 10.17 -4.95
CA ALA A 98 -15.02 10.97 -3.85
C ALA A 98 -13.56 10.54 -3.57
N PRO A 99 -12.70 11.46 -3.06
CA PRO A 99 -11.29 11.17 -2.81
C PRO A 99 -11.07 9.88 -2.01
N ALA A 100 -10.10 9.08 -2.45
CA ALA A 100 -9.72 7.88 -1.72
C ALA A 100 -8.93 8.25 -0.46
N SER A 101 -9.31 7.68 0.68
CA SER A 101 -8.66 7.95 1.98
C SER A 101 -7.23 7.44 2.03
N LEU A 102 -6.95 6.35 1.32
CA LEU A 102 -5.60 5.81 1.13
C LEU A 102 -5.50 5.14 -0.25
N VAL A 103 -4.42 5.48 -0.97
CA VAL A 103 -4.06 4.86 -2.25
C VAL A 103 -2.69 4.23 -2.15
N SER A 104 -2.51 3.01 -2.69
CA SER A 104 -1.19 2.38 -2.78
C SER A 104 -0.60 2.52 -4.17
N MET A 105 0.66 2.94 -4.24
CA MET A 105 1.39 3.15 -5.48
C MET A 105 2.83 2.65 -5.39
N VAL A 106 3.41 2.28 -6.53
CA VAL A 106 4.86 2.12 -6.69
C VAL A 106 5.50 3.42 -7.19
N ALA A 107 6.84 3.54 -7.10
CA ALA A 107 7.56 4.76 -7.44
C ALA A 107 7.24 5.37 -8.83
N PRO A 108 7.13 4.60 -9.95
CA PRO A 108 6.74 5.18 -11.24
C PRO A 108 5.32 5.75 -11.24
N GLN A 109 4.38 5.09 -10.57
CA GLN A 109 3.00 5.56 -10.42
C GLN A 109 2.94 6.85 -9.59
N LEU A 110 3.67 6.88 -8.48
CA LEU A 110 3.77 8.06 -7.63
C LEU A 110 4.38 9.25 -8.40
N HIS A 111 5.41 9.02 -9.21
CA HIS A 111 6.01 10.07 -10.04
C HIS A 111 4.98 10.67 -11.00
N TYR A 112 4.24 9.83 -11.72
CA TYR A 112 3.19 10.30 -12.62
C TYR A 112 2.14 11.11 -11.84
N PHE A 113 1.62 10.56 -10.75
CA PHE A 113 0.60 11.23 -9.94
C PHE A 113 1.08 12.58 -9.38
N ALA A 114 2.32 12.65 -8.88
CA ALA A 114 2.88 13.87 -8.30
C ALA A 114 3.14 14.98 -9.35
N THR A 115 3.36 14.61 -10.61
CA THR A 115 3.58 15.55 -11.72
C THR A 115 2.30 15.93 -12.47
N HIS A 116 1.12 15.43 -12.04
CA HIS A 116 -0.19 15.72 -12.64
C HIS A 116 -1.14 16.31 -11.57
N PRO A 117 -1.03 17.65 -11.31
CA PRO A 117 -1.80 18.31 -10.24
C PRO A 117 -3.31 18.14 -10.34
N GLU A 118 -3.84 17.94 -11.53
CA GLU A 118 -5.28 17.69 -11.79
C GLU A 118 -5.79 16.38 -11.15
N LEU A 119 -4.89 15.46 -10.80
CA LEU A 119 -5.22 14.20 -10.13
C LEU A 119 -5.16 14.31 -8.60
N HIS A 120 -4.48 15.32 -8.04
CA HIS A 120 -4.17 15.38 -6.61
C HIS A 120 -5.41 15.31 -5.72
N GLY A 121 -6.52 15.90 -6.15
CA GLY A 121 -7.79 15.86 -5.42
C GLY A 121 -8.43 14.46 -5.33
N LYS A 122 -7.90 13.45 -6.03
CA LYS A 122 -8.45 12.09 -6.02
C LYS A 122 -7.96 11.22 -4.85
N ALA A 123 -6.92 11.65 -4.12
CA ALA A 123 -6.33 10.90 -3.00
C ALA A 123 -6.05 11.81 -1.80
N GLU A 124 -6.46 11.39 -0.60
CA GLU A 124 -6.13 12.07 0.65
C GLU A 124 -4.71 11.70 1.14
N LYS A 125 -4.36 10.44 1.03
CA LYS A 125 -3.07 9.89 1.45
C LYS A 125 -2.57 8.86 0.43
N ILE A 126 -1.28 8.82 0.22
CA ILE A 126 -0.63 7.82 -0.66
C ILE A 126 0.37 7.01 0.15
N LEU A 127 0.32 5.70 0.02
CA LEU A 127 1.29 4.76 0.56
C LEU A 127 2.16 4.25 -0.59
N ALA A 128 3.39 4.73 -0.66
CA ALA A 128 4.35 4.33 -1.68
C ALA A 128 5.25 3.20 -1.18
N GLY A 129 5.48 2.20 -2.01
CA GLY A 129 6.30 1.04 -1.65
C GLY A 129 6.82 0.27 -2.84
N GLY A 130 7.40 -0.91 -2.56
CA GLY A 130 7.98 -1.80 -3.56
C GLY A 130 9.45 -1.55 -3.86
N SER A 131 9.92 -0.32 -3.76
CA SER A 131 11.35 0.07 -3.85
C SER A 131 11.58 1.39 -3.13
N PRO A 132 12.81 1.71 -2.71
CA PRO A 132 13.15 3.01 -2.16
C PRO A 132 12.85 4.14 -3.15
N LEU A 133 12.33 5.25 -2.64
CA LEU A 133 12.14 6.46 -3.43
C LEU A 133 13.48 7.18 -3.57
N ASN A 134 13.90 7.47 -4.80
CA ASN A 134 15.13 8.20 -5.03
C ASN A 134 14.99 9.70 -4.65
N ALA A 135 16.11 10.38 -4.49
CA ALA A 135 16.15 11.79 -4.05
C ALA A 135 15.34 12.73 -4.98
N GLN A 136 15.36 12.48 -6.30
CA GLN A 136 14.62 13.27 -7.27
C GLN A 136 13.10 13.14 -7.03
N LEU A 137 12.60 11.91 -6.88
CA LEU A 137 11.17 11.68 -6.64
C LEU A 137 10.73 12.22 -5.27
N LEU A 138 11.58 12.08 -4.25
CA LEU A 138 11.32 12.67 -2.92
C LEU A 138 11.16 14.20 -3.04
N GLY A 139 12.00 14.88 -3.83
CA GLY A 139 11.90 16.31 -4.08
C GLY A 139 10.59 16.68 -4.79
N VAL A 140 10.23 15.98 -5.87
CA VAL A 140 8.99 16.21 -6.62
C VAL A 140 7.77 16.04 -5.70
N VAL A 141 7.75 14.99 -4.89
CA VAL A 141 6.64 14.72 -3.97
C VAL A 141 6.56 15.78 -2.87
N ALA A 142 7.69 16.18 -2.28
CA ALA A 142 7.70 17.21 -1.25
C ALA A 142 7.19 18.57 -1.75
N ASP A 143 7.39 18.86 -3.03
CA ASP A 143 6.95 20.10 -3.68
C ASP A 143 5.50 20.05 -4.17
N SER A 144 4.94 18.85 -4.35
CA SER A 144 3.57 18.66 -4.87
C SER A 144 2.48 18.99 -3.87
N GLY A 145 2.77 19.06 -2.57
CA GLY A 145 1.78 19.23 -1.50
C GLY A 145 0.99 17.97 -1.16
N LEU A 146 1.29 16.84 -1.78
CA LEU A 146 0.65 15.55 -1.51
C LEU A 146 1.05 15.01 -0.13
N VAL A 147 0.13 14.30 0.50
CA VAL A 147 0.41 13.54 1.74
C VAL A 147 0.85 12.14 1.36
N VAL A 148 2.16 11.93 1.31
CA VAL A 148 2.78 10.66 0.90
C VAL A 148 3.55 10.04 2.06
N TYR A 149 3.36 8.75 2.24
CA TYR A 149 4.13 7.92 3.16
C TYR A 149 4.94 6.90 2.36
N GLU A 150 6.25 6.92 2.52
CA GLU A 150 7.12 5.86 2.02
C GLU A 150 7.10 4.71 3.02
N SER A 151 6.91 3.50 2.53
CA SER A 151 6.83 2.29 3.35
C SER A 151 8.16 1.53 3.33
N TYR A 152 8.54 0.98 4.48
CA TYR A 152 9.65 0.04 4.63
C TYR A 152 9.12 -1.30 5.11
N GLY A 153 9.38 -2.35 4.34
CA GLY A 153 8.93 -3.71 4.62
C GLY A 153 9.15 -4.62 3.42
N MET A 154 8.75 -5.86 3.58
CA MET A 154 8.90 -6.90 2.57
C MET A 154 7.68 -7.84 2.60
N THR A 155 7.66 -8.81 1.69
CA THR A 155 6.58 -9.80 1.65
C THR A 155 6.53 -10.60 2.94
N GLU A 156 7.68 -10.99 3.49
CA GLU A 156 7.83 -11.78 4.71
C GLU A 156 7.34 -11.06 5.97
N THR A 157 7.28 -9.74 5.93
CA THR A 157 6.75 -8.91 7.04
C THR A 157 5.27 -8.55 6.86
N ALA A 158 4.56 -9.21 5.94
CA ALA A 158 3.18 -8.89 5.57
C ALA A 158 3.00 -7.39 5.23
N SER A 159 3.83 -6.88 4.32
CA SER A 159 3.94 -5.48 3.90
C SER A 159 4.83 -4.64 4.83
N HIS A 160 4.47 -3.40 5.10
CA HIS A 160 5.35 -2.46 5.81
C HIS A 160 5.34 -2.66 7.33
N ILE A 161 6.52 -2.52 7.91
CA ILE A 161 6.77 -2.51 9.36
C ILE A 161 7.14 -1.12 9.87
N ALA A 162 7.52 -0.23 8.96
CA ALA A 162 7.81 1.16 9.27
C ALA A 162 7.38 2.06 8.10
N VAL A 163 7.15 3.32 8.38
CA VAL A 163 6.83 4.35 7.39
C VAL A 163 7.58 5.63 7.70
N ARG A 164 7.80 6.46 6.68
CA ARG A 164 8.14 7.87 6.85
C ARG A 164 7.23 8.74 5.99
N LYS A 165 6.83 9.88 6.51
CA LYS A 165 6.17 10.90 5.70
C LYS A 165 7.21 11.56 4.81
N VAL A 166 6.87 11.73 3.53
CA VAL A 166 7.76 12.43 2.59
C VAL A 166 7.61 13.93 2.81
N GLU A 167 8.71 14.56 3.23
CA GLU A 167 8.79 15.98 3.54
C GLU A 167 10.09 16.55 2.96
N ARG A 168 10.18 17.89 2.80
CA ARG A 168 11.41 18.56 2.30
C ARG A 168 12.63 18.29 3.17
N ILE A 169 12.43 18.20 4.49
CA ILE A 169 13.48 17.77 5.43
C ILE A 169 13.23 16.29 5.70
N PRO A 170 14.07 15.39 5.20
CA PRO A 170 13.87 13.97 5.37
C PRO A 170 13.86 13.57 6.85
N THR A 171 12.84 12.82 7.25
CA THR A 171 12.79 12.16 8.57
C THR A 171 13.14 10.68 8.41
N GLY A 172 13.60 10.05 9.49
CA GLY A 172 13.81 8.60 9.52
C GLY A 172 12.48 7.82 9.44
N PHE A 173 12.58 6.55 9.08
CA PHE A 173 11.45 5.65 9.18
C PHE A 173 11.05 5.44 10.65
N ARG A 174 9.76 5.47 10.90
CA ARG A 174 9.17 5.20 12.21
C ARG A 174 8.52 3.82 12.19
N PRO A 175 8.95 2.90 13.07
CA PRO A 175 8.29 1.61 13.21
C PRO A 175 6.80 1.76 13.53
N LEU A 176 5.99 0.81 13.07
CA LEU A 176 4.60 0.72 13.48
C LEU A 176 4.50 0.26 14.94
N ASP A 177 3.38 0.56 15.59
CA ASP A 177 3.12 0.17 16.97
C ASP A 177 3.37 -1.33 17.20
N GLY A 178 4.14 -1.64 18.26
CA GLY A 178 4.51 -3.01 18.60
C GLY A 178 5.57 -3.63 17.70
N ILE A 179 6.23 -2.87 16.83
CA ILE A 179 7.38 -3.29 16.05
C ILE A 179 8.66 -2.73 16.69
N SER A 180 9.57 -3.62 17.03
CA SER A 180 10.94 -3.26 17.47
C SER A 180 11.91 -3.56 16.34
N VAL A 181 12.82 -2.64 16.08
CA VAL A 181 13.93 -2.82 15.14
C VAL A 181 15.20 -2.81 15.97
N ALA A 182 15.93 -3.91 15.92
CA ALA A 182 17.23 -4.08 16.61
C ALA A 182 18.37 -3.61 15.68
#